data_1b5db43768e3547d2f360f23fd1e1893
#
_entry.id   1b5db43768e3547d2f360f23fd1e1893
#
_cell.length_a   1.000
_cell.length_b   1.000
_cell.length_c   1.000
_cell.angle_alpha   90.00
_cell.angle_beta   90.00
_cell.angle_gamma   90.00
#
_symmetry.space_group_name_H-M   'P 1'
#
loop_
_entity.id
_entity.type
_entity.pdbx_description
1 polymer ?
#
loop_
_entity_poly.entity_id
_entity_poly.type
_entity_poly.pdbx_seq_one_letter_code
_entity_poly.pdbx_strand_id
1 'polypeptide(L)'
;MAGGETAGIPFAAWMADRLMLPMQYVRKKPKGFGRNAQIEGHIEPGDRVLLVEDMTTDGRSKVNFCKALRDAGAIVEHVFVFFFYDIFPEGKQIMRELGVTLHALATWWDVLEVAKKSGTFDKGKLREVEKFMKDPAAWSKAHGGAAQAAE
;
A
#
# COMPACT_ATOMS: atom_id res chain seq x y z
N MET A 1 -1.45 -10.45 -12.29
CA MET A 1 -1.80 -9.71 -11.07
C MET A 1 -1.22 -10.43 -9.87
N ALA A 2 -0.68 -9.71 -8.87
CA ALA A 2 -0.20 -10.32 -7.64
C ALA A 2 -0.82 -9.61 -6.42
N GLY A 3 -1.56 -10.35 -5.58
CA GLY A 3 -2.11 -9.83 -4.34
C GLY A 3 -1.13 -9.96 -3.18
N GLY A 4 -0.91 -8.89 -2.41
CA GLY A 4 -0.14 -8.97 -1.17
C GLY A 4 -0.95 -9.60 -0.04
N GLU A 5 -0.31 -10.49 0.73
CA GLU A 5 -0.96 -11.13 1.88
C GLU A 5 -1.24 -10.10 2.99
N THR A 6 -2.48 -9.96 3.47
CA THR A 6 -3.67 -10.81 3.31
C THR A 6 -4.74 -10.08 2.50
N ALA A 7 -4.96 -8.80 2.73
CA ALA A 7 -6.09 -8.08 2.19
C ALA A 7 -5.95 -7.74 0.70
N GLY A 8 -4.73 -7.68 0.15
CA GLY A 8 -4.51 -7.51 -1.28
C GLY A 8 -5.00 -8.69 -2.13
N ILE A 9 -5.11 -9.89 -1.53
CA ILE A 9 -5.50 -11.11 -2.26
C ILE A 9 -6.89 -10.98 -2.91
N PRO A 10 -8.00 -10.67 -2.16
CA PRO A 10 -9.32 -10.55 -2.78
C PRO A 10 -9.39 -9.43 -3.82
N PHE A 11 -8.73 -8.31 -3.60
CA PHE A 11 -8.71 -7.21 -4.57
C PHE A 11 -8.00 -7.60 -5.87
N ALA A 12 -6.85 -8.27 -5.77
CA ALA A 12 -6.14 -8.79 -6.93
C ALA A 12 -6.99 -9.82 -7.69
N ALA A 13 -7.70 -10.70 -6.97
CA ALA A 13 -8.58 -11.69 -7.56
C ALA A 13 -9.73 -11.04 -8.35
N TRP A 14 -10.43 -10.07 -7.78
CA TRP A 14 -11.50 -9.35 -8.48
C TRP A 14 -11.02 -8.58 -9.69
N MET A 15 -9.86 -7.93 -9.60
CA MET A 15 -9.26 -7.22 -10.73
C MET A 15 -8.82 -8.20 -11.82
N ALA A 16 -8.19 -9.31 -11.46
CA ALA A 16 -7.74 -10.33 -12.39
C ALA A 16 -8.91 -10.97 -13.14
N ASP A 17 -9.99 -11.32 -12.41
CA ASP A 17 -11.23 -11.86 -12.99
C ASP A 17 -11.82 -10.90 -14.02
N ARG A 18 -12.00 -9.62 -13.65
CA ARG A 18 -12.58 -8.61 -14.53
C ARG A 18 -11.74 -8.33 -15.79
N LEU A 19 -10.43 -8.45 -15.67
CA LEU A 19 -9.49 -8.21 -16.78
C LEU A 19 -9.08 -9.49 -17.51
N MET A 20 -9.58 -10.64 -17.09
CA MET A 20 -9.22 -11.96 -17.63
C MET A 20 -7.69 -12.20 -17.64
N LEU A 21 -7.04 -11.81 -16.53
CA LEU A 21 -5.59 -11.95 -16.36
C LEU A 21 -5.24 -13.01 -15.32
N PRO A 22 -4.09 -13.69 -15.45
CA PRO A 22 -3.58 -14.58 -14.42
C PRO A 22 -3.42 -13.87 -13.07
N MET A 23 -3.69 -14.61 -11.97
CA MET A 23 -3.58 -14.12 -10.61
C MET A 23 -2.72 -15.06 -9.77
N GLN A 24 -1.84 -14.48 -8.98
CA GLN A 24 -1.08 -15.12 -7.91
C GLN A 24 -1.13 -14.24 -6.66
N TYR A 25 -0.63 -14.76 -5.51
CA TYR A 25 -0.43 -13.90 -4.35
C TYR A 25 0.94 -14.10 -3.70
N VAL A 26 1.39 -13.06 -2.99
CA VAL A 26 2.69 -13.01 -2.34
C VAL A 26 2.49 -13.02 -0.83
N ARG A 27 3.13 -13.98 -0.15
CA ARG A 27 3.10 -14.11 1.31
C ARG A 27 4.02 -13.07 1.96
N LYS A 28 3.67 -12.65 3.17
CA LYS A 28 4.55 -11.79 3.99
C LYS A 28 5.88 -12.46 4.29
N LYS A 29 5.87 -13.79 4.46
CA LYS A 29 7.06 -14.60 4.73
C LYS A 29 7.01 -15.88 3.88
N PRO A 30 8.17 -16.43 3.50
CA PRO A 30 8.23 -17.75 2.88
C PRO A 30 7.62 -18.83 3.77
N LYS A 31 7.13 -19.92 3.17
CA LYS A 31 6.74 -21.13 3.91
C LYS A 31 7.96 -21.68 4.62
N GLY A 32 7.82 -22.04 5.90
CA GLY A 32 8.91 -22.54 6.71
C GLY A 32 9.37 -23.97 6.38
N PHE A 33 8.71 -24.65 5.42
CA PHE A 33 9.05 -26.01 4.98
C PHE A 33 8.67 -26.22 3.51
N GLY A 34 9.14 -27.33 2.94
CA GLY A 34 8.93 -27.66 1.53
C GLY A 34 9.76 -26.77 0.61
N ARG A 35 9.14 -26.23 -0.45
CA ARG A 35 9.82 -25.36 -1.42
C ARG A 35 10.23 -23.99 -0.89
N ASN A 36 9.94 -23.68 0.37
CA ASN A 36 10.17 -22.36 0.97
C ASN A 36 9.59 -21.21 0.12
N ALA A 37 8.46 -21.49 -0.55
CA ALA A 37 7.87 -20.57 -1.52
C ALA A 37 7.21 -19.36 -0.81
N GLN A 38 7.45 -18.19 -1.33
CA GLN A 38 6.79 -16.96 -0.91
C GLN A 38 5.66 -16.56 -1.85
N ILE A 39 5.61 -17.13 -3.06
CA ILE A 39 4.58 -16.88 -4.07
C ILE A 39 3.72 -18.12 -4.21
N GLU A 40 2.42 -17.93 -4.19
CA GLU A 40 1.41 -18.93 -4.50
C GLU A 40 0.83 -18.59 -5.87
N GLY A 41 1.16 -19.44 -6.85
CA GLY A 41 0.84 -19.24 -8.26
C GLY A 41 2.06 -19.51 -9.13
N HIS A 42 2.04 -18.97 -10.33
CA HIS A 42 3.08 -19.18 -11.34
C HIS A 42 3.57 -17.82 -11.88
N ILE A 43 4.87 -17.68 -12.02
CA ILE A 43 5.56 -16.53 -12.63
C ILE A 43 6.62 -17.07 -13.56
N GLU A 44 6.60 -16.63 -14.81
CA GLU A 44 7.69 -16.83 -15.75
C GLU A 44 8.68 -15.63 -15.68
N PRO A 45 9.98 -15.89 -15.86
CA PRO A 45 10.95 -14.80 -15.96
C PRO A 45 10.57 -13.82 -17.07
N GLY A 46 10.51 -12.51 -16.73
CA GLY A 46 10.11 -11.46 -17.65
C GLY A 46 8.62 -11.10 -17.59
N ASP A 47 7.79 -11.83 -16.83
CA ASP A 47 6.40 -11.44 -16.62
C ASP A 47 6.27 -10.05 -16.00
N ARG A 48 5.45 -9.20 -16.62
CA ARG A 48 5.10 -7.89 -16.05
C ARG A 48 3.98 -8.05 -15.04
N VAL A 49 4.27 -7.78 -13.77
CA VAL A 49 3.37 -8.02 -12.66
C VAL A 49 2.98 -6.72 -11.98
N LEU A 50 1.66 -6.47 -11.86
CA LEU A 50 1.09 -5.44 -11.00
C LEU A 50 0.90 -6.01 -9.60
N LEU A 51 1.56 -5.39 -8.59
CA LEU A 51 1.29 -5.68 -7.18
C LEU A 51 0.04 -4.93 -6.74
N VAL A 52 -0.93 -5.65 -6.17
CA VAL A 52 -2.21 -5.10 -5.70
C VAL A 52 -2.31 -5.28 -4.19
N GLU A 53 -2.68 -4.23 -3.49
CA GLU A 53 -2.93 -4.22 -2.05
C GLU A 53 -4.19 -3.40 -1.73
N ASP A 54 -4.75 -3.59 -0.54
CA ASP A 54 -5.89 -2.81 -0.06
C ASP A 54 -5.48 -1.36 0.24
N MET A 55 -4.41 -1.19 1.01
CA MET A 55 -3.95 0.11 1.44
C MET A 55 -2.44 0.16 1.66
N THR A 56 -1.92 1.38 1.75
CA THR A 56 -0.56 1.61 2.25
C THR A 56 -0.49 2.87 3.13
N THR A 57 0.29 2.77 4.19
CA THR A 57 0.66 3.90 5.06
C THR A 57 2.01 4.47 4.64
N ASP A 58 3.08 3.76 4.97
CA ASP A 58 4.48 4.13 4.71
C ASP A 58 5.14 3.31 3.59
N GLY A 59 4.49 2.26 3.09
CA GLY A 59 4.99 1.47 1.96
C GLY A 59 5.98 0.35 2.31
N ARG A 60 6.38 0.16 3.57
CA ARG A 60 7.41 -0.84 3.97
C ARG A 60 7.05 -2.27 3.53
N SER A 61 5.78 -2.68 3.64
CA SER A 61 5.36 -4.02 3.21
C SER A 61 5.58 -4.27 1.71
N LYS A 62 5.51 -3.22 0.89
CA LYS A 62 5.68 -3.29 -0.57
C LYS A 62 7.12 -3.66 -0.95
N VAL A 63 8.10 -3.26 -0.14
CA VAL A 63 9.52 -3.64 -0.34
C VAL A 63 9.66 -5.16 -0.37
N ASN A 64 9.10 -5.84 0.61
CA ASN A 64 9.19 -7.29 0.73
C ASN A 64 8.45 -8.01 -0.42
N PHE A 65 7.26 -7.55 -0.78
CA PHE A 65 6.48 -8.13 -1.86
C PHE A 65 7.12 -7.92 -3.23
N CYS A 66 7.58 -6.69 -3.52
CA CYS A 66 8.28 -6.39 -4.77
C CYS A 66 9.57 -7.21 -4.90
N LYS A 67 10.32 -7.33 -3.79
CA LYS A 67 11.53 -8.16 -3.78
C LYS A 67 11.22 -9.62 -4.11
N ALA A 68 10.23 -10.22 -3.45
CA ALA A 68 9.85 -11.62 -3.68
C ALA A 68 9.43 -11.87 -5.14
N LEU A 69 8.66 -10.95 -5.73
CA LEU A 69 8.24 -11.04 -7.13
C LEU A 69 9.43 -10.91 -8.09
N ARG A 70 10.33 -9.96 -7.83
CA ARG A 70 11.54 -9.77 -8.66
C ARG A 70 12.53 -10.92 -8.53
N ASP A 71 12.67 -11.49 -7.33
CA ASP A 71 13.52 -12.68 -7.10
C ASP A 71 12.97 -13.91 -7.86
N ALA A 72 11.66 -13.95 -8.15
CA ALA A 72 11.05 -14.96 -9.00
C ALA A 72 11.16 -14.65 -10.51
N GLY A 73 11.81 -13.54 -10.89
CA GLY A 73 12.02 -13.14 -12.27
C GLY A 73 10.99 -12.18 -12.85
N ALA A 74 10.00 -11.72 -12.05
CA ALA A 74 9.00 -10.76 -12.51
C ALA A 74 9.58 -9.34 -12.66
N ILE A 75 9.03 -8.59 -13.63
CA ILE A 75 9.21 -7.16 -13.77
C ILE A 75 8.07 -6.47 -13.01
N VAL A 76 8.42 -5.75 -11.94
CA VAL A 76 7.46 -5.02 -11.09
C VAL A 76 7.78 -3.53 -11.16
N GLU A 77 6.97 -2.79 -11.91
CA GLU A 77 7.10 -1.35 -12.14
C GLU A 77 5.96 -0.55 -11.51
N HIS A 78 4.85 -1.23 -11.17
CA HIS A 78 3.64 -0.60 -10.67
C HIS A 78 3.10 -1.32 -9.45
N VAL A 79 2.64 -0.52 -8.48
CA VAL A 79 1.88 -0.97 -7.30
C VAL A 79 0.53 -0.25 -7.32
N PHE A 80 -0.55 -0.98 -7.10
CA PHE A 80 -1.89 -0.43 -7.00
C PHE A 80 -2.46 -0.65 -5.60
N VAL A 81 -3.02 0.40 -5.00
CA VAL A 81 -3.73 0.33 -3.73
C VAL A 81 -5.09 1.02 -3.85
N PHE A 82 -6.07 0.56 -3.10
CA PHE A 82 -7.37 1.24 -3.04
C PHE A 82 -7.28 2.49 -2.19
N PHE A 83 -6.44 2.48 -1.15
CA PHE A 83 -6.27 3.64 -0.29
C PHE A 83 -4.80 3.90 0.06
N PHE A 84 -4.35 5.13 -0.14
CA PHE A 84 -3.04 5.58 0.30
C PHE A 84 -3.18 6.66 1.37
N TYR A 85 -2.52 6.49 2.49
CA TYR A 85 -2.57 7.50 3.56
C TYR A 85 -2.04 8.85 3.11
N ASP A 86 -0.95 8.87 2.37
CA ASP A 86 -0.30 10.08 1.81
C ASP A 86 -0.04 11.20 2.83
N ILE A 87 0.14 10.84 4.10
CA ILE A 87 0.47 11.75 5.19
C ILE A 87 1.88 11.50 5.76
N PHE A 88 2.51 10.40 5.36
CA PHE A 88 3.87 10.04 5.74
C PHE A 88 4.80 10.19 4.55
N PRO A 89 5.81 11.10 4.62
CA PRO A 89 6.70 11.36 3.48
C PRO A 89 7.53 10.13 3.07
N GLU A 90 7.80 9.23 4.00
CA GLU A 90 8.54 7.99 3.80
C GLU A 90 7.89 7.10 2.73
N GLY A 91 6.56 7.09 2.66
CA GLY A 91 5.83 6.26 1.69
C GLY A 91 6.21 6.56 0.24
N LYS A 92 6.28 7.84 -0.11
CA LYS A 92 6.71 8.26 -1.46
C LYS A 92 8.19 8.01 -1.70
N GLN A 93 9.01 8.15 -0.67
CA GLN A 93 10.45 7.88 -0.78
C GLN A 93 10.70 6.39 -1.04
N ILE A 94 10.10 5.50 -0.27
CA ILE A 94 10.22 4.05 -0.43
C ILE A 94 9.79 3.62 -1.84
N MET A 95 8.70 4.15 -2.39
CA MET A 95 8.27 3.83 -3.76
C MET A 95 9.30 4.26 -4.80
N ARG A 96 9.90 5.45 -4.64
CA ARG A 96 10.99 5.91 -5.53
C ARG A 96 12.22 5.01 -5.43
N GLU A 97 12.64 4.65 -4.22
CA GLU A 97 13.79 3.77 -4.00
C GLU A 97 13.57 2.37 -4.56
N LEU A 98 12.34 1.87 -4.48
CA LEU A 98 11.92 0.61 -5.12
C LEU A 98 11.88 0.71 -6.65
N GLY A 99 11.88 1.90 -7.23
CA GLY A 99 11.70 2.10 -8.66
C GLY A 99 10.31 1.66 -9.15
N VAL A 100 9.26 1.91 -8.33
CA VAL A 100 7.88 1.59 -8.71
C VAL A 100 7.00 2.85 -8.67
N THR A 101 5.99 2.88 -9.55
CA THR A 101 4.93 3.88 -9.51
C THR A 101 3.78 3.36 -8.64
N LEU A 102 3.43 4.11 -7.61
CA LEU A 102 2.25 3.84 -6.78
C LEU A 102 1.01 4.50 -7.41
N HIS A 103 -0.03 3.71 -7.58
CA HIS A 103 -1.37 4.14 -8.00
C HIS A 103 -2.33 3.94 -6.83
N ALA A 104 -3.12 4.95 -6.52
CA ALA A 104 -4.13 4.88 -5.47
C ALA A 104 -5.47 5.42 -5.97
N LEU A 105 -6.59 4.83 -5.54
CA LEU A 105 -7.91 5.36 -5.88
C LEU A 105 -8.27 6.57 -5.02
N ALA A 106 -7.88 6.56 -3.74
CA ALA A 106 -8.16 7.65 -2.81
C ALA A 106 -7.05 7.79 -1.77
N THR A 107 -6.97 8.99 -1.20
CA THR A 107 -6.06 9.37 -0.13
C THR A 107 -6.84 9.98 1.05
N TRP A 108 -6.19 10.19 2.20
CA TRP A 108 -6.80 10.97 3.27
C TRP A 108 -7.07 12.42 2.87
N TRP A 109 -6.32 12.97 1.91
CA TRP A 109 -6.56 14.33 1.40
C TRP A 109 -7.88 14.41 0.65
N ASP A 110 -8.22 13.40 -0.16
CA ASP A 110 -9.51 13.30 -0.86
C ASP A 110 -10.66 13.19 0.15
N VAL A 111 -10.49 12.35 1.18
CA VAL A 111 -11.48 12.20 2.25
C VAL A 111 -11.70 13.51 2.99
N LEU A 112 -10.62 14.23 3.34
CA LEU A 112 -10.71 15.53 4.00
C LEU A 112 -11.42 16.57 3.13
N GLU A 113 -11.14 16.59 1.83
CA GLU A 113 -11.79 17.50 0.89
C GLU A 113 -13.30 17.26 0.85
N VAL A 114 -13.72 15.99 0.70
CA VAL A 114 -15.14 15.61 0.71
C VAL A 114 -15.78 15.95 2.06
N ALA A 115 -15.13 15.68 3.16
CA ALA A 115 -15.63 16.01 4.50
C ALA A 115 -15.84 17.51 4.70
N LYS A 116 -14.93 18.35 4.18
CA LYS A 116 -15.07 19.81 4.21
C LYS A 116 -16.26 20.28 3.35
N LYS A 117 -16.45 19.69 2.17
CA LYS A 117 -17.53 20.05 1.23
C LYS A 117 -18.91 19.59 1.73
N SER A 118 -19.00 18.46 2.42
CA SER A 118 -20.27 17.90 2.90
C SER A 118 -20.97 18.79 3.93
N GLY A 119 -20.22 19.60 4.68
CA GLY A 119 -20.75 20.41 5.78
C GLY A 119 -21.25 19.61 6.99
N THR A 120 -21.07 18.29 6.99
CA THR A 120 -21.58 17.38 8.04
C THR A 120 -20.73 17.46 9.31
N PHE A 121 -19.45 17.76 9.18
CA PHE A 121 -18.49 17.74 10.28
C PHE A 121 -18.21 19.16 10.82
N ASP A 122 -17.90 19.23 12.12
CA ASP A 122 -17.47 20.47 12.75
C ASP A 122 -16.19 21.00 12.13
N LYS A 123 -16.20 22.28 11.77
CA LYS A 123 -15.06 22.94 11.09
C LYS A 123 -13.80 23.00 11.97
N GLY A 124 -13.95 23.04 13.31
CA GLY A 124 -12.82 23.02 14.24
C GLY A 124 -12.14 21.65 14.24
N LYS A 125 -12.93 20.58 14.30
CA LYS A 125 -12.43 19.20 14.23
C LYS A 125 -11.74 18.92 12.87
N LEU A 126 -12.31 19.38 11.77
CA LEU A 126 -11.66 19.22 10.45
C LEU A 126 -10.31 19.95 10.38
N ARG A 127 -10.17 21.12 11.01
CA ARG A 127 -8.87 21.81 11.11
C ARG A 127 -7.85 21.02 11.91
N GLU A 128 -8.27 20.37 13.02
CA GLU A 128 -7.37 19.51 13.80
C GLU A 128 -6.93 18.27 13.02
N VAL A 129 -7.84 17.62 12.29
CA VAL A 129 -7.50 16.53 11.39
C VAL A 129 -6.49 16.99 10.33
N GLU A 130 -6.70 18.15 9.71
CA GLU A 130 -5.77 18.70 8.72
C GLU A 130 -4.38 18.99 9.30
N LYS A 131 -4.30 19.49 10.54
CA LYS A 131 -3.01 19.69 11.24
C LYS A 131 -2.29 18.36 11.44
N PHE A 132 -3.01 17.35 11.94
CA PHE A 132 -2.46 15.99 12.06
C PHE A 132 -1.92 15.46 10.73
N MET A 133 -2.70 15.59 9.66
CA MET A 133 -2.30 15.10 8.33
C MET A 133 -1.07 15.81 7.76
N LYS A 134 -0.88 17.10 8.09
CA LYS A 134 0.29 17.88 7.64
C LYS A 134 1.57 17.52 8.38
N ASP A 135 1.48 17.20 9.67
CA ASP A 135 2.61 16.79 10.51
C ASP A 135 2.14 15.86 11.63
N PRO A 136 1.98 14.56 11.32
CA PRO A 136 1.53 13.56 12.28
C PRO A 136 2.45 13.45 13.51
N ALA A 137 3.76 13.60 13.32
CA ALA A 137 4.75 13.48 14.39
C ALA A 137 4.65 14.66 15.38
N ALA A 138 4.63 15.89 14.88
CA ALA A 138 4.48 17.08 15.72
C ALA A 138 3.12 17.09 16.43
N TRP A 139 2.05 16.72 15.73
CA TRP A 139 0.72 16.63 16.33
C TRP A 139 0.65 15.58 17.44
N SER A 140 1.19 14.38 17.21
CA SER A 140 1.26 13.31 18.21
C SER A 140 2.00 13.77 19.46
N LYS A 141 3.18 14.37 19.30
CA LYS A 141 3.96 14.92 20.41
C LYS A 141 3.20 15.96 21.21
N ALA A 142 2.49 16.89 20.55
CA ALA A 142 1.70 17.93 21.20
C ALA A 142 0.50 17.37 21.99
N HIS A 143 0.04 16.14 21.68
CA HIS A 143 -1.10 15.47 22.33
C HIS A 143 -0.67 14.30 23.24
N GLY A 144 0.59 14.27 23.69
CA GLY A 144 1.10 13.27 24.64
C GLY A 144 1.43 11.90 24.04
N GLY A 145 1.47 11.80 22.72
CA GLY A 145 1.87 10.58 22.01
C GLY A 145 3.37 10.54 21.69
N ALA A 146 3.82 9.42 21.13
CA ALA A 146 5.19 9.27 20.64
C ALA A 146 5.47 10.17 19.43
N ALA A 147 6.73 10.62 19.29
CA ALA A 147 7.18 11.41 18.16
C ALA A 147 7.42 10.57 16.89
N GLN A 148 7.44 9.24 17.02
CA GLN A 148 7.54 8.27 15.91
C GLN A 148 6.47 7.20 16.09
N ALA A 149 5.91 6.71 14.97
CA ALA A 149 5.04 5.55 15.02
C ALA A 149 5.84 4.34 15.56
N ALA A 150 5.25 3.56 16.46
CA ALA A 150 5.83 2.32 16.90
C ALA A 150 6.00 1.36 15.70
N GLU A 151 7.14 0.69 15.62
CA GLU A 151 7.44 -0.31 14.58
C GLU A 151 6.49 -1.51 14.64
#